data_d2a17eeace93b54bb35e16dc7978ad2e
#
_entry.id   d2a17eeace93b54bb35e16dc7978ad2e
#
_cell.length_a   1.000
_cell.length_b   1.000
_cell.length_c   1.000
_cell.angle_alpha   90.00
_cell.angle_beta   90.00
_cell.angle_gamma   90.00
#
_symmetry.space_group_name_H-M   'P 1'
#
loop_
_entity.id
_entity.type
_entity.pdbx_description
1 polymer ?
#
loop_
_entity_poly.entity_id
_entity_poly.type
_entity_poly.pdbx_seq_one_letter_code
_entity_poly.pdbx_strand_id
1 'polypeptide(L)'
;MLTYRNEAAFSKALVTAMRAKGFFVQRIESGETGKGIPDLFVITHGVPMWIELKRIHGTCSNKQFLEIPWRPGQQAWLNDVQSRGVTCMTLACYDDGIVKIQAGIYQANRVPQGFGFTKYYKDIRSLLA
;
A
#
# COMPACT_ATOMS: atom_id res chain seq x y z
N MET A 1 -19.40 -5.07 7.91
CA MET A 1 -18.13 -5.20 7.18
C MET A 1 -18.00 -4.07 6.18
N LEU A 2 -16.98 -3.25 6.32
CA LEU A 2 -16.72 -2.17 5.39
C LEU A 2 -15.98 -2.68 4.18
N THR A 3 -16.56 -2.48 3.01
CA THR A 3 -15.91 -2.78 1.75
C THR A 3 -15.85 -1.54 0.88
N TYR A 4 -14.93 -1.53 -0.06
CA TYR A 4 -14.76 -0.42 -0.99
C TYR A 4 -14.95 -0.92 -2.41
N ARG A 5 -15.76 -0.18 -3.16
CA ARG A 5 -16.16 -0.55 -4.51
C ARG A 5 -14.96 -0.67 -5.47
N ASN A 6 -14.00 0.22 -5.31
CA ASN A 6 -12.83 0.30 -6.17
C ASN A 6 -11.65 0.94 -5.44
N GLU A 7 -10.52 1.02 -6.12
CA GLU A 7 -9.30 1.59 -5.57
C GLU A 7 -9.48 3.07 -5.18
N ALA A 8 -10.22 3.85 -5.96
CA ALA A 8 -10.46 5.26 -5.66
C ALA A 8 -11.25 5.43 -4.35
N ALA A 9 -12.26 4.60 -4.12
CA ALA A 9 -13.03 4.63 -2.88
C ALA A 9 -12.17 4.23 -1.67
N PHE A 10 -11.35 3.20 -1.81
CA PHE A 10 -10.42 2.79 -0.79
C PHE A 10 -9.40 3.89 -0.48
N SER A 11 -8.82 4.48 -1.51
CA SER A 11 -7.86 5.58 -1.37
C SER A 11 -8.47 6.76 -0.62
N LYS A 12 -9.67 7.17 -1.00
CA LYS A 12 -10.37 8.28 -0.33
C LYS A 12 -10.60 8.01 1.16
N ALA A 13 -11.08 6.82 1.49
CA ALA A 13 -11.31 6.44 2.88
C ALA A 13 -10.03 6.40 3.69
N LEU A 14 -8.97 5.83 3.13
CA LEU A 14 -7.68 5.74 3.78
C LEU A 14 -7.06 7.12 4.03
N VAL A 15 -7.06 7.98 3.01
CA VAL A 15 -6.51 9.34 3.14
C VAL A 15 -7.27 10.13 4.20
N THR A 16 -8.60 10.05 4.20
CA THR A 16 -9.43 10.72 5.21
C THR A 16 -9.07 10.25 6.62
N ALA A 17 -8.95 8.92 6.81
CA ALA A 17 -8.63 8.34 8.11
C ALA A 17 -7.22 8.72 8.57
N MET A 18 -6.24 8.71 7.67
CA MET A 18 -4.86 9.08 8.01
C MET A 18 -4.76 10.56 8.38
N ARG A 19 -5.42 11.44 7.65
CA ARG A 19 -5.45 12.86 7.98
C ARG A 19 -6.13 13.12 9.31
N ALA A 20 -7.17 12.38 9.64
CA ALA A 20 -7.83 12.46 10.95
C ALA A 20 -6.91 12.06 12.09
N LYS A 21 -5.91 11.22 11.83
CA LYS A 21 -4.87 10.85 12.80
C LYS A 21 -3.73 11.87 12.88
N GLY A 22 -3.77 12.93 12.08
CA GLY A 22 -2.74 13.96 12.07
C GLY A 22 -1.55 13.65 11.16
N PHE A 23 -1.65 12.63 10.30
CA PHE A 23 -0.59 12.33 9.33
C PHE A 23 -0.57 13.36 8.22
N PHE A 24 0.61 13.68 7.72
CA PHE A 24 0.73 14.39 6.46
C PHE A 24 0.49 13.40 5.33
N VAL A 25 -0.46 13.70 4.46
CA VAL A 25 -0.78 12.83 3.32
C VAL A 25 -0.91 13.66 2.07
N GLN A 26 -0.11 13.33 1.07
CA GLN A 26 -0.22 13.91 -0.26
C GLN A 26 -0.58 12.82 -1.26
N ARG A 27 -1.66 13.05 -1.98
CA ARG A 27 -2.04 12.17 -3.09
C ARG A 27 -1.21 12.55 -4.30
N ILE A 28 -0.65 11.54 -4.94
CA ILE A 28 0.08 11.73 -6.18
C ILE A 28 -0.87 11.44 -7.33
N GLU A 29 -1.21 12.47 -8.06
CA GLU A 29 -1.98 12.29 -9.27
C GLU A 29 -1.03 11.83 -10.36
N SER A 30 -1.22 10.58 -10.81
CA SER A 30 -0.44 10.03 -11.89
C SER A 30 -0.95 10.60 -13.20
N GLY A 31 -0.42 11.73 -13.59
CA GLY A 31 -0.53 12.18 -14.95
C GLY A 31 0.43 11.37 -15.83
N GLU A 32 0.62 11.82 -17.04
CA GLU A 32 1.45 11.14 -18.04
C GLU A 32 2.91 10.97 -17.60
N THR A 33 3.37 11.76 -16.64
CA THR A 33 4.73 11.75 -16.14
C THR A 33 4.93 10.88 -14.90
N GLY A 34 3.86 10.35 -14.34
CA GLY A 34 3.90 9.65 -13.05
C GLY A 34 4.02 8.14 -13.14
N LYS A 35 4.56 7.61 -14.21
CA LYS A 35 4.70 6.16 -14.39
C LYS A 35 5.54 5.54 -13.29
N GLY A 36 4.91 4.66 -12.53
CA GLY A 36 5.56 3.92 -11.47
C GLY A 36 5.61 4.64 -10.13
N ILE A 37 5.23 5.91 -10.04
CA ILE A 37 5.19 6.64 -8.78
C ILE A 37 4.03 6.11 -7.94
N PRO A 38 4.24 5.80 -6.65
CA PRO A 38 3.16 5.35 -5.77
C PRO A 38 2.06 6.39 -5.57
N ASP A 39 0.90 5.93 -5.11
CA ASP A 39 -0.30 6.74 -4.98
C ASP A 39 -0.21 7.83 -3.93
N LEU A 40 0.51 7.55 -2.83
CA LEU A 40 0.55 8.45 -1.68
C LEU A 40 1.98 8.69 -1.22
N PHE A 41 2.23 9.93 -0.80
CA PHE A 41 3.37 10.27 0.04
C PHE A 41 2.85 10.63 1.43
N VAL A 42 3.35 9.94 2.46
CA VAL A 42 2.85 10.07 3.83
C VAL A 42 4.00 10.30 4.78
N ILE A 43 3.79 11.19 5.75
CA ILE A 43 4.70 11.34 6.88
C ILE A 43 3.93 11.03 8.15
N THR A 44 4.37 10.04 8.88
CA THR A 44 3.80 9.63 10.16
C THR A 44 4.90 9.44 11.18
N HIS A 45 4.74 10.02 12.37
CA HIS A 45 5.73 9.94 13.45
C HIS A 45 7.14 10.32 12.99
N GLY A 46 7.25 11.32 12.11
CA GLY A 46 8.52 11.78 11.58
C GLY A 46 9.14 10.91 10.49
N VAL A 47 8.46 9.84 10.08
CA VAL A 47 8.95 8.94 9.03
C VAL A 47 8.24 9.20 7.72
N PRO A 48 8.94 9.67 6.69
CA PRO A 48 8.37 9.78 5.35
C PRO A 48 8.33 8.42 4.67
N MET A 49 7.25 8.17 3.94
CA MET A 49 7.09 6.90 3.23
C MET A 49 6.25 7.05 1.98
N TRP A 50 6.48 6.18 1.02
CA TRP A 50 5.66 6.02 -0.16
C TRP A 50 4.73 4.84 0.02
N ILE A 51 3.46 5.01 -0.36
CA ILE A 51 2.45 3.97 -0.23
C ILE A 51 1.78 3.75 -1.57
N GLU A 52 1.87 2.53 -2.08
CA GLU A 52 1.12 2.07 -3.24
C GLU A 52 -0.17 1.42 -2.78
N LEU A 53 -1.28 1.80 -3.38
CA LEU A 53 -2.60 1.27 -3.03
C LEU A 53 -3.08 0.30 -4.10
N LYS A 54 -3.68 -0.80 -3.67
CA LYS A 54 -4.29 -1.78 -4.55
C LYS A 54 -5.66 -2.21 -4.01
N ARG A 55 -6.64 -2.28 -4.87
CA ARG A 55 -7.92 -2.89 -4.59
C ARG A 55 -7.96 -4.23 -5.32
N ILE A 56 -7.90 -5.30 -4.57
CA ILE A 56 -7.84 -6.64 -5.13
C ILE A 56 -9.21 -7.28 -5.00
N HIS A 57 -9.76 -7.72 -6.13
CA HIS A 57 -11.03 -8.43 -6.15
C HIS A 57 -10.80 -9.88 -5.76
N GLY A 58 -11.50 -10.34 -4.75
CA GLY A 58 -11.35 -11.64 -4.13
C GLY A 58 -11.22 -11.51 -2.63
N THR A 59 -11.33 -12.63 -1.92
CA THR A 59 -11.14 -12.66 -0.47
C THR A 59 -9.66 -12.79 -0.12
N CYS A 60 -9.26 -12.18 0.99
CA CYS A 60 -7.90 -12.28 1.46
C CYS A 60 -7.60 -13.70 1.93
N SER A 61 -6.48 -14.27 1.47
CA SER A 61 -5.99 -15.53 1.94
C SER A 61 -4.73 -15.30 2.77
N ASN A 62 -4.77 -15.72 4.04
CA ASN A 62 -3.63 -15.59 4.93
C ASN A 62 -2.49 -16.56 4.60
N LYS A 63 -2.74 -17.51 3.69
CA LYS A 63 -1.76 -18.54 3.32
C LYS A 63 -0.99 -18.20 2.06
N GLN A 64 -1.35 -17.12 1.38
CA GLN A 64 -0.75 -16.74 0.12
C GLN A 64 0.01 -15.43 0.24
N PHE A 65 1.10 -15.32 -0.50
CA PHE A 65 1.75 -14.06 -0.69
C PHE A 65 0.82 -13.11 -1.41
N LEU A 66 0.95 -11.82 -1.12
CA LEU A 66 0.22 -10.81 -1.84
C LEU A 66 0.72 -10.76 -3.28
N GLU A 67 -0.11 -11.24 -4.20
CA GLU A 67 0.14 -11.03 -5.61
C GLU A 67 -0.31 -9.62 -5.96
N ILE A 68 0.65 -8.76 -6.20
CA ILE A 68 0.38 -7.37 -6.51
C ILE A 68 0.31 -7.22 -8.03
N PRO A 69 -0.83 -6.75 -8.58
CA PRO A 69 -0.91 -6.50 -10.00
C PRO A 69 -0.17 -5.19 -10.34
N TRP A 70 1.14 -5.29 -10.45
CA TRP A 70 1.97 -4.14 -10.75
C TRP A 70 1.70 -3.60 -12.15
N ARG A 71 1.56 -2.28 -12.24
CA ARG A 71 1.61 -1.60 -13.53
C ARG A 71 3.06 -1.45 -13.98
N PRO A 72 3.29 -1.28 -15.30
CA PRO A 72 4.65 -1.09 -15.82
C PRO A 72 5.39 0.03 -15.09
N GLY A 73 6.59 -0.26 -14.67
CA GLY A 73 7.46 0.69 -13.99
C GLY A 73 7.25 0.84 -12.48
N GLN A 74 6.14 0.38 -11.90
CA GLN A 74 5.87 0.55 -10.47
C GLN A 74 6.88 -0.19 -9.60
N GLN A 75 7.10 -1.46 -9.90
CA GLN A 75 8.00 -2.28 -9.09
C GLN A 75 9.44 -1.78 -9.18
N ALA A 76 9.89 -1.40 -10.37
CA ALA A 76 11.23 -0.87 -10.56
C ALA A 76 11.42 0.45 -9.82
N TRP A 77 10.44 1.33 -9.85
CA TRP A 77 10.47 2.62 -9.15
C TRP A 77 10.58 2.41 -7.63
N LEU A 78 9.72 1.57 -7.08
CA LEU A 78 9.71 1.28 -5.64
C LEU A 78 11.01 0.61 -5.20
N ASN A 79 11.51 -0.34 -5.98
CA ASN A 79 12.77 -1.02 -5.68
C ASN A 79 13.95 -0.04 -5.65
N ASP A 80 14.01 0.87 -6.61
CA ASP A 80 15.07 1.87 -6.67
C ASP A 80 15.03 2.79 -5.45
N VAL A 81 13.86 3.34 -5.15
CA VAL A 81 13.69 4.26 -4.02
C VAL A 81 13.97 3.57 -2.69
N GLN A 82 13.48 2.35 -2.51
CA GLN A 82 13.73 1.59 -1.29
C GLN A 82 15.22 1.25 -1.11
N SER A 83 15.92 0.95 -2.21
CA SER A 83 17.35 0.67 -2.16
C SER A 83 18.16 1.87 -1.68
N ARG A 84 17.60 3.07 -1.77
CA ARG A 84 18.21 4.33 -1.31
C ARG A 84 17.83 4.68 0.14
N GLY A 85 17.17 3.76 0.84
CA GLY A 85 16.86 3.92 2.27
C GLY A 85 15.51 4.57 2.58
N VAL A 86 14.65 4.77 1.59
CA VAL A 86 13.32 5.35 1.81
C VAL A 86 12.29 4.24 2.02
N THR A 87 11.45 4.41 3.02
CA THR A 87 10.39 3.44 3.33
C THR A 87 9.33 3.42 2.23
N CYS A 88 9.04 2.23 1.74
CA CYS A 88 7.97 2.00 0.77
C CYS A 88 7.07 0.88 1.28
N MET A 89 5.77 1.05 1.10
CA MET A 89 4.77 0.07 1.51
C MET A 89 3.73 -0.10 0.42
N THR A 90 3.10 -1.27 0.42
CA THR A 90 1.91 -1.54 -0.39
C THR A 90 0.77 -1.89 0.55
N LEU A 91 -0.36 -1.24 0.35
CA LEU A 91 -1.60 -1.54 1.05
C LEU A 91 -2.61 -2.08 0.05
N ALA A 92 -3.10 -3.27 0.31
CA ALA A 92 -4.11 -3.90 -0.53
C ALA A 92 -5.38 -4.12 0.26
N CYS A 93 -6.50 -3.74 -0.33
CA CYS A 93 -7.83 -3.98 0.25
C CYS A 93 -8.57 -5.02 -0.60
N TYR A 94 -9.16 -5.98 0.08
CA TYR A 94 -9.85 -7.12 -0.52
C TYR A 94 -11.37 -6.99 -0.42
N ASP A 95 -12.10 -7.88 -1.09
CA ASP A 95 -13.56 -7.86 -1.11
C ASP A 95 -14.20 -8.07 0.27
N ASP A 96 -13.51 -8.74 1.16
CA ASP A 96 -13.98 -8.95 2.55
C ASP A 96 -13.62 -7.77 3.48
N GLY A 97 -13.09 -6.69 2.94
CA GLY A 97 -12.71 -5.50 3.71
C GLY A 97 -11.37 -5.59 4.41
N ILE A 98 -10.73 -6.75 4.38
CA ILE A 98 -9.42 -6.93 4.99
C ILE A 98 -8.39 -6.09 4.25
N VAL A 99 -7.57 -5.38 5.02
CA VAL A 99 -6.45 -4.60 4.50
C VAL A 99 -5.16 -5.34 4.83
N LYS A 100 -4.40 -5.62 3.81
CA LYS A 100 -3.10 -6.27 3.94
C LYS A 100 -2.02 -5.23 3.70
N ILE A 101 -1.10 -5.11 4.66
CA ILE A 101 0.07 -4.26 4.51
C ILE A 101 1.29 -5.14 4.24
N GLN A 102 2.04 -4.73 3.27
CA GLN A 102 3.33 -5.34 2.97
C GLN A 102 4.40 -4.25 2.99
N ALA A 103 5.33 -4.37 3.92
CA ALA A 103 6.48 -3.48 4.00
C ALA A 103 7.53 -3.94 3.00
N GLY A 104 8.06 -3.00 2.25
CA GLY A 104 9.05 -3.30 1.24
C GLY A 104 8.43 -3.80 -0.06
N ILE A 105 9.26 -4.34 -0.92
CA ILE A 105 8.86 -4.75 -2.25
C ILE A 105 9.19 -6.20 -2.46
N TYR A 106 8.18 -6.93 -2.91
CA TYR A 106 8.35 -8.30 -3.32
C TYR A 106 9.03 -8.35 -4.70
N GLN A 107 10.16 -9.03 -4.75
CA GLN A 107 10.79 -9.37 -6.01
C GLN A 107 10.54 -10.83 -6.31
N ALA A 108 9.95 -11.10 -7.45
CA ALA A 108 9.50 -12.45 -7.81
C ALA A 108 10.62 -13.49 -7.80
N ASN A 109 11.87 -13.08 -7.98
CA ASN A 109 13.05 -13.96 -7.97
C ASN A 109 13.81 -13.93 -6.65
N ARG A 110 13.25 -13.31 -5.64
CA ARG A 110 13.85 -13.19 -4.32
C ARG A 110 12.79 -13.33 -3.27
N VAL A 111 12.91 -14.33 -2.44
CA VAL A 111 12.14 -14.37 -1.20
C VAL A 111 12.87 -13.47 -0.23
N PRO A 112 12.39 -12.26 0.06
CA PRO A 112 13.12 -11.39 0.95
C PRO A 112 13.13 -11.99 2.35
N GLN A 113 14.23 -11.88 2.96
CA GLN A 113 14.34 -12.07 4.38
C GLN A 113 13.39 -11.11 5.08
N GLY A 114 12.62 -11.59 6.03
CA GLY A 114 11.71 -10.69 6.75
C GLY A 114 10.33 -10.53 6.14
N PHE A 115 9.88 -11.48 5.36
CA PHE A 115 8.48 -11.56 4.95
C PHE A 115 7.49 -11.57 6.10
N GLY A 116 7.95 -11.69 7.31
CA GLY A 116 7.13 -11.48 8.50
C GLY A 116 6.54 -10.07 8.60
N PHE A 117 6.85 -9.18 7.65
CA PHE A 117 6.27 -7.84 7.63
C PHE A 117 4.94 -7.74 6.92
N THR A 118 4.40 -8.83 6.44
CA THR A 118 3.03 -8.82 5.94
C THR A 118 2.09 -8.95 7.12
N LYS A 119 1.25 -7.94 7.29
CA LYS A 119 0.23 -7.90 8.34
C LYS A 119 -1.15 -7.74 7.74
N TYR A 120 -2.14 -8.25 8.45
CA TYR A 120 -3.53 -8.20 8.03
C TYR A 120 -4.34 -7.43 9.07
N TYR A 121 -5.20 -6.57 8.60
CA TYR A 121 -6.09 -5.78 9.45
C TYR A 121 -7.52 -5.94 8.91
N LYS A 122 -8.48 -6.06 9.81
CA LYS A 122 -9.87 -6.26 9.40
C LYS A 122 -10.47 -5.05 8.68
N ASP A 123 -9.92 -3.87 8.88
CA ASP A 123 -10.37 -2.62 8.26
C ASP A 123 -9.30 -1.52 8.42
N ILE A 124 -9.55 -0.37 7.81
CA ILE A 124 -8.66 0.80 7.90
C ILE A 124 -8.50 1.27 9.35
N ARG A 125 -9.59 1.25 10.12
CA ARG A 125 -9.56 1.70 11.51
C ARG A 125 -8.60 0.86 12.34
N SER A 126 -8.62 -0.44 12.16
CA SER A 126 -7.69 -1.36 12.83
C SER A 126 -6.25 -1.14 12.38
N LEU A 127 -6.05 -0.86 11.10
CA LEU A 127 -4.72 -0.55 10.55
C LEU A 127 -4.11 0.67 11.23
N LEU A 128 -4.91 1.71 11.50
CA LEU A 128 -4.44 2.99 12.02
C LEU A 128 -4.57 3.10 13.55
N ALA A 129 -5.04 2.06 14.18
CA ALA A 129 -5.24 2.07 15.65
C ALA A 129 -3.94 2.17 16.43
#